data_b2bd3b95ca2d93b2d69cd06a93f623af
#
_entry.id   b2bd3b95ca2d93b2d69cd06a93f623af
#
_cell.length_a   1.000
_cell.length_b   1.000
_cell.length_c   1.000
_cell.angle_alpha   90.00
_cell.angle_beta   90.00
_cell.angle_gamma   90.00
#
_symmetry.space_group_name_H-M   'P 1'
#
loop_
_entity.id
_entity.type
_entity.pdbx_description
1 polymer ?
#
loop_
_entity_poly.entity_id
_entity_poly.type
_entity_poly.pdbx_seq_one_letter_code
_entity_poly.pdbx_strand_id
1 'polypeptide(L)'
;MADVISDFYSGKTITILVGSSPGGGYDGDARTVARHIGRFIPGNPGVIVQNMPGARGLTSANNLYNIARKDGTFMGVLERVHLVDAYLMPDGVRYDERKFNWIGSTGTEVGVALAWNTAPQKRATDLRTMEFIVGGDSNSATLPRIYNATMGTRFKIITGYPGSSAVILAMEKGEVQGIGNFGLSNLVSKYASWLKEGKVTVLFQTGKAPDTAIPNVPLAFDLALDEQKREILELWLAPNDVARPFAMPPDVPRERVAAVRQAFMAMFKDEQFLSDAKKSGMVIDPRDGETIDKTIAHLRSMPAKVVEAARAAGGE
;
A
#
# COMPACT_ATOMS: atom_id res chain seq x y z
N MET A 1 7.73 34.60 -3.25
CA MET A 1 7.18 33.32 -2.65
C MET A 1 8.28 32.31 -2.39
N ALA A 2 9.24 32.07 -3.31
CA ALA A 2 10.35 31.12 -3.06
C ALA A 2 11.18 31.49 -1.81
N ASP A 3 11.43 32.76 -1.57
CA ASP A 3 12.22 33.22 -0.42
C ASP A 3 11.56 32.88 0.92
N VAL A 4 10.25 33.10 1.06
CA VAL A 4 9.52 32.80 2.31
C VAL A 4 9.54 31.31 2.65
N ILE A 5 9.47 30.43 1.65
CA ILE A 5 9.55 28.97 1.86
C ILE A 5 10.98 28.57 2.20
N SER A 6 11.96 29.11 1.48
CA SER A 6 13.38 28.88 1.75
C SER A 6 13.77 29.33 3.16
N ASP A 7 13.36 30.54 3.56
CA ASP A 7 13.60 31.05 4.91
C ASP A 7 12.96 30.21 6.00
N PHE A 8 11.74 29.68 5.73
CA PHE A 8 11.08 28.80 6.68
C PHE A 8 11.81 27.47 6.86
N TYR A 9 12.23 26.81 5.77
CA TYR A 9 12.84 25.49 5.85
C TYR A 9 14.36 25.51 6.15
N SER A 10 15.02 26.66 5.98
CA SER A 10 16.45 26.78 6.27
C SER A 10 16.77 26.41 7.72
N GLY A 11 17.69 25.47 7.91
CA GLY A 11 18.10 24.96 9.23
C GLY A 11 17.04 24.12 9.96
N LYS A 12 15.89 23.80 9.32
CA LYS A 12 14.86 22.94 9.93
C LYS A 12 15.05 21.47 9.56
N THR A 13 14.35 20.64 10.31
CA THR A 13 14.26 19.20 10.04
C THR A 13 12.81 18.81 9.82
N ILE A 14 12.54 18.08 8.74
CA ILE A 14 11.25 17.43 8.46
C ILE A 14 11.31 16.02 9.03
N THR A 15 10.29 15.64 9.76
CA THR A 15 10.13 14.27 10.29
C THR A 15 9.14 13.50 9.42
N ILE A 16 9.55 12.33 8.92
CA ILE A 16 8.66 11.37 8.23
C ILE A 16 8.24 10.31 9.26
N LEU A 17 6.97 10.28 9.63
CA LEU A 17 6.39 9.24 10.47
C LEU A 17 6.11 7.99 9.63
N VAL A 18 6.43 6.80 10.16
CA VAL A 18 6.23 5.50 9.52
C VAL A 18 5.45 4.59 10.45
N GLY A 19 4.28 4.12 10.00
CA GLY A 19 3.38 3.27 10.80
C GLY A 19 3.84 1.82 10.96
N SER A 20 4.95 1.42 10.32
CA SER A 20 5.50 0.07 10.39
C SER A 20 6.82 0.01 11.17
N SER A 21 7.22 -1.20 11.52
CA SER A 21 8.50 -1.46 12.19
C SER A 21 9.68 -1.15 11.26
N PRO A 22 10.87 -0.80 11.81
CA PRO A 22 12.09 -0.63 11.03
C PRO A 22 12.43 -1.85 10.16
N GLY A 23 12.92 -1.60 8.93
CA GLY A 23 13.31 -2.63 7.98
C GLY A 23 12.18 -3.18 7.11
N GLY A 24 10.93 -2.78 7.32
CA GLY A 24 9.81 -3.09 6.43
C GLY A 24 9.84 -2.26 5.14
N GLY A 25 8.96 -2.60 4.16
CA GLY A 25 8.90 -1.90 2.87
C GLY A 25 8.60 -0.41 3.01
N TYR A 26 7.63 -0.03 3.83
CA TYR A 26 7.29 1.38 4.11
C TYR A 26 8.46 2.15 4.75
N ASP A 27 9.19 1.51 5.68
CA ASP A 27 10.35 2.10 6.32
C ASP A 27 11.51 2.29 5.33
N GLY A 28 11.76 1.29 4.49
CA GLY A 28 12.79 1.34 3.44
C GLY A 28 12.52 2.48 2.45
N ASP A 29 11.29 2.60 1.95
CA ASP A 29 10.88 3.64 1.02
C ASP A 29 10.95 5.02 1.68
N ALA A 30 10.47 5.17 2.92
CA ALA A 30 10.56 6.42 3.68
C ALA A 30 12.03 6.87 3.86
N ARG A 31 12.93 5.96 4.17
CA ARG A 31 14.37 6.28 4.33
C ARG A 31 15.01 6.64 3.00
N THR A 32 14.62 5.99 1.90
CA THR A 32 15.10 6.34 0.56
C THR A 32 14.63 7.74 0.19
N VAL A 33 13.35 8.06 0.38
CA VAL A 33 12.82 9.41 0.17
C VAL A 33 13.52 10.44 1.08
N ALA A 34 13.70 10.14 2.37
CA ALA A 34 14.32 11.04 3.33
C ALA A 34 15.75 11.46 2.95
N ARG A 35 16.55 10.54 2.37
CA ARG A 35 17.92 10.85 1.94
C ARG A 35 17.98 11.86 0.80
N HIS A 36 16.92 12.03 0.04
CA HIS A 36 16.95 12.80 -1.20
C HIS A 36 16.03 14.01 -1.21
N ILE A 37 14.81 13.93 -0.66
CA ILE A 37 13.77 14.95 -0.84
C ILE A 37 14.18 16.35 -0.33
N GLY A 38 14.96 16.41 0.75
CA GLY A 38 15.39 17.68 1.35
C GLY A 38 16.06 18.64 0.38
N ARG A 39 16.87 18.12 -0.54
CA ARG A 39 17.59 18.95 -1.54
C ARG A 39 16.71 19.53 -2.64
N PHE A 40 15.46 19.08 -2.75
CA PHE A 40 14.46 19.59 -3.68
C PHE A 40 13.50 20.60 -3.01
N ILE A 41 13.48 20.65 -1.68
CA ILE A 41 12.69 21.62 -0.93
C ILE A 41 13.49 22.91 -0.77
N PRO A 42 12.93 24.09 -1.12
CA PRO A 42 13.62 25.36 -0.89
C PRO A 42 14.04 25.49 0.59
N GLY A 43 15.29 25.91 0.83
CA GLY A 43 15.89 25.96 2.17
C GLY A 43 16.63 24.68 2.59
N ASN A 44 16.58 23.61 1.78
CA ASN A 44 17.31 22.36 1.96
C ASN A 44 17.21 21.80 3.40
N PRO A 45 16.00 21.56 3.95
CA PRO A 45 15.84 21.03 5.30
C PRO A 45 16.47 19.64 5.44
N GLY A 46 16.95 19.33 6.64
CA GLY A 46 17.24 17.95 6.99
C GLY A 46 15.96 17.11 6.99
N VAL A 47 16.06 15.81 6.69
CA VAL A 47 14.90 14.91 6.74
C VAL A 47 15.27 13.66 7.53
N ILE A 48 14.45 13.31 8.51
CA ILE A 48 14.62 12.12 9.36
C ILE A 48 13.39 11.22 9.31
N VAL A 49 13.58 9.95 9.61
CA VAL A 49 12.49 8.96 9.69
C VAL A 49 12.30 8.54 11.13
N GLN A 50 11.04 8.53 11.57
CA GLN A 50 10.63 8.07 12.90
C GLN A 50 9.57 6.98 12.76
N ASN A 51 9.86 5.77 13.23
CA ASN A 51 8.89 4.68 13.26
C ASN A 51 7.95 4.82 14.46
N MET A 52 6.65 4.63 14.19
CA MET A 52 5.57 4.64 15.20
C MET A 52 4.60 3.50 14.88
N PRO A 53 5.04 2.23 15.06
CA PRO A 53 4.20 1.08 14.75
C PRO A 53 3.04 0.94 15.73
N GLY A 54 2.02 0.18 15.31
CA GLY A 54 0.86 -0.17 16.14
C GLY A 54 -0.45 -0.08 15.38
N ALA A 55 -1.39 -0.96 15.71
CA ALA A 55 -2.74 -1.01 15.15
C ALA A 55 -2.76 -0.89 13.60
N ARG A 56 -1.98 -1.70 12.87
CA ARG A 56 -1.87 -1.65 11.40
C ARG A 56 -1.45 -0.27 10.85
N GLY A 57 -0.63 0.50 11.61
CA GLY A 57 -0.23 1.86 11.23
C GLY A 57 -1.19 2.97 11.68
N LEU A 58 -2.35 2.65 12.25
CA LEU A 58 -3.32 3.65 12.75
C LEU A 58 -2.72 4.55 13.83
N THR A 59 -1.81 4.03 14.67
CA THR A 59 -1.10 4.84 15.67
C THR A 59 -0.39 6.02 15.02
N SER A 60 0.35 5.79 13.95
CA SER A 60 1.07 6.82 13.21
C SER A 60 0.12 7.76 12.46
N ALA A 61 -0.90 7.22 11.78
CA ALA A 61 -1.87 8.01 11.03
C ALA A 61 -2.68 8.95 11.94
N ASN A 62 -3.18 8.44 13.07
CA ASN A 62 -3.88 9.24 14.08
C ASN A 62 -2.97 10.30 14.70
N ASN A 63 -1.70 9.98 14.95
CA ASN A 63 -0.73 10.94 15.47
C ASN A 63 -0.46 12.06 14.45
N LEU A 64 -0.20 11.70 13.18
CA LEU A 64 0.02 12.65 12.10
C LEU A 64 -1.16 13.63 11.98
N TYR A 65 -2.38 13.13 12.05
CA TYR A 65 -3.58 13.94 11.87
C TYR A 65 -3.87 14.88 13.04
N ASN A 66 -3.77 14.37 14.30
CA ASN A 66 -4.27 15.06 15.47
C ASN A 66 -3.19 15.75 16.30
N ILE A 67 -1.94 15.25 16.28
CA ILE A 67 -0.89 15.62 17.25
C ILE A 67 0.31 16.28 16.57
N ALA A 68 0.73 15.81 15.39
CA ALA A 68 1.88 16.35 14.70
C ALA A 68 1.73 17.84 14.40
N ARG A 69 2.84 18.59 14.44
CA ARG A 69 2.84 20.02 14.11
C ARG A 69 2.34 20.25 12.71
N LYS A 70 1.47 21.25 12.55
CA LYS A 70 0.82 21.63 11.30
C LYS A 70 1.56 22.74 10.57
N ASP A 71 2.87 22.84 10.80
CA ASP A 71 3.72 23.90 10.26
C ASP A 71 4.46 23.51 8.96
N GLY A 72 4.33 22.27 8.52
CA GLY A 72 5.03 21.73 7.36
C GLY A 72 6.31 20.97 7.68
N THR A 73 6.68 20.80 8.96
CA THR A 73 7.85 20.04 9.39
C THR A 73 7.55 18.58 9.71
N PHE A 74 6.30 18.15 9.53
CA PHE A 74 5.90 16.76 9.68
C PHE A 74 5.21 16.25 8.42
N MET A 75 5.54 15.05 8.02
CA MET A 75 4.79 14.25 7.06
C MET A 75 4.81 12.78 7.50
N GLY A 76 3.99 11.96 6.91
CA GLY A 76 3.98 10.52 7.14
C GLY A 76 3.94 9.77 5.84
N VAL A 77 4.53 8.57 5.81
CA VAL A 77 4.17 7.56 4.83
C VAL A 77 3.10 6.68 5.49
N LEU A 78 1.88 6.74 4.96
CA LEU A 78 0.73 6.06 5.51
C LEU A 78 0.56 4.68 4.85
N GLU A 79 0.00 3.72 5.59
CA GLU A 79 -0.43 2.48 4.96
C GLU A 79 -1.52 2.78 3.93
N ARG A 80 -1.44 2.19 2.73
CA ARG A 80 -2.40 2.48 1.65
C ARG A 80 -3.86 2.22 2.05
N VAL A 81 -4.10 1.26 2.94
CA VAL A 81 -5.45 0.96 3.44
C VAL A 81 -6.10 2.13 4.19
N HIS A 82 -5.30 3.09 4.69
CA HIS A 82 -5.83 4.27 5.38
C HIS A 82 -6.62 5.22 4.46
N LEU A 83 -6.55 5.03 3.13
CA LEU A 83 -7.43 5.73 2.20
C LEU A 83 -8.90 5.26 2.31
N VAL A 84 -9.13 4.05 2.84
CA VAL A 84 -10.45 3.42 2.90
C VAL A 84 -10.87 3.03 4.32
N ASP A 85 -9.94 2.95 5.27
CA ASP A 85 -10.23 2.49 6.64
C ASP A 85 -11.34 3.30 7.30
N ALA A 86 -11.38 4.62 7.11
CA ALA A 86 -12.38 5.49 7.76
C ALA A 86 -13.83 5.14 7.40
N TYR A 87 -14.06 4.42 6.31
CA TYR A 87 -15.40 4.02 5.91
C TYR A 87 -15.58 2.51 5.68
N LEU A 88 -14.50 1.74 5.55
CA LEU A 88 -14.58 0.27 5.46
C LEU A 88 -14.28 -0.44 6.77
N MET A 89 -13.39 0.11 7.59
CA MET A 89 -12.92 -0.48 8.86
C MET A 89 -12.70 0.65 9.90
N PRO A 90 -13.77 1.33 10.35
CA PRO A 90 -13.66 2.58 11.12
C PRO A 90 -13.07 2.42 12.52
N ASP A 91 -12.98 1.20 13.04
CA ASP A 91 -12.50 0.96 14.40
C ASP A 91 -11.08 1.49 14.64
N GLY A 92 -10.94 2.37 15.61
CA GLY A 92 -9.66 3.01 15.95
C GLY A 92 -9.24 4.14 15.02
N VAL A 93 -9.96 4.42 13.93
CA VAL A 93 -9.69 5.55 13.03
C VAL A 93 -10.12 6.86 13.67
N ARG A 94 -9.19 7.81 13.78
CA ARG A 94 -9.41 9.15 14.35
C ARG A 94 -8.95 10.26 13.40
N TYR A 95 -9.10 10.03 12.10
CA TYR A 95 -8.77 10.98 11.04
C TYR A 95 -9.87 10.98 9.99
N ASP A 96 -9.88 12.02 9.18
CA ASP A 96 -10.64 12.12 7.93
C ASP A 96 -9.61 12.13 6.79
N GLU A 97 -9.57 11.07 5.99
CA GLU A 97 -8.58 10.92 4.90
C GLU A 97 -8.69 12.03 3.86
N ARG A 98 -9.85 12.70 3.75
CA ARG A 98 -10.08 13.83 2.84
C ARG A 98 -9.38 15.12 3.28
N LYS A 99 -8.96 15.19 4.55
CA LYS A 99 -8.36 16.40 5.13
C LYS A 99 -6.85 16.32 5.25
N PHE A 100 -6.24 15.17 5.01
CA PHE A 100 -4.80 15.12 4.86
C PHE A 100 -4.36 15.93 3.65
N ASN A 101 -3.20 16.54 3.73
CA ASN A 101 -2.53 17.12 2.58
C ASN A 101 -1.71 16.02 1.89
N TRP A 102 -2.31 15.29 0.97
CA TRP A 102 -1.61 14.24 0.23
C TRP A 102 -0.50 14.83 -0.62
N ILE A 103 0.71 14.34 -0.45
CA ILE A 103 1.91 14.81 -1.16
C ILE A 103 2.10 14.05 -2.46
N GLY A 104 1.94 12.76 -2.41
CA GLY A 104 2.08 11.84 -3.53
C GLY A 104 2.33 10.42 -3.05
N SER A 105 2.52 9.52 -3.99
CA SER A 105 2.88 8.13 -3.74
C SER A 105 4.11 7.74 -4.55
N THR A 106 4.95 6.86 -4.03
CA THR A 106 6.16 6.41 -4.73
C THR A 106 5.86 5.45 -5.86
N GLY A 107 4.70 4.81 -5.85
CA GLY A 107 4.34 3.84 -6.88
C GLY A 107 2.96 3.25 -6.72
N THR A 108 2.74 2.21 -7.50
CA THR A 108 1.59 1.33 -7.46
C THR A 108 2.01 -0.05 -6.94
N GLU A 109 1.06 -0.88 -6.54
CA GLU A 109 1.33 -2.26 -6.14
C GLU A 109 0.30 -3.20 -6.77
N VAL A 110 0.77 -4.25 -7.40
CA VAL A 110 -0.07 -5.36 -7.86
C VAL A 110 0.04 -6.48 -6.84
N GLY A 111 -1.09 -6.86 -6.25
CA GLY A 111 -1.17 -8.06 -5.42
C GLY A 111 -1.32 -9.31 -6.29
N VAL A 112 -0.77 -10.42 -5.83
CA VAL A 112 -0.91 -11.73 -6.48
C VAL A 112 -1.29 -12.80 -5.46
N ALA A 113 -2.13 -13.73 -5.86
CA ALA A 113 -2.34 -14.97 -5.11
C ALA A 113 -1.32 -16.01 -5.56
N LEU A 114 -0.55 -16.55 -4.60
CA LEU A 114 0.51 -17.51 -4.84
C LEU A 114 0.16 -18.88 -4.27
N ALA A 115 0.22 -19.93 -5.08
CA ALA A 115 0.22 -21.31 -4.62
C ALA A 115 1.64 -21.88 -4.64
N TRP A 116 2.06 -22.52 -3.56
CA TRP A 116 3.30 -23.27 -3.51
C TRP A 116 3.24 -24.48 -4.43
N ASN A 117 4.36 -24.96 -4.93
CA ASN A 117 4.40 -26.04 -5.92
C ASN A 117 3.76 -27.37 -5.44
N THR A 118 3.69 -27.61 -4.13
CA THR A 118 3.02 -28.76 -3.53
C THR A 118 1.50 -28.60 -3.42
N ALA A 119 0.98 -27.36 -3.55
CA ALA A 119 -0.46 -27.11 -3.51
C ALA A 119 -1.15 -27.70 -4.75
N PRO A 120 -2.36 -28.30 -4.59
CA PRO A 120 -3.10 -28.85 -5.72
C PRO A 120 -3.65 -27.79 -6.68
N GLN A 121 -3.86 -26.55 -6.23
CA GLN A 121 -4.37 -25.44 -7.03
C GLN A 121 -3.31 -24.99 -8.04
N LYS A 122 -3.63 -25.04 -9.33
CA LYS A 122 -2.75 -24.64 -10.43
C LYS A 122 -3.33 -23.50 -11.27
N ARG A 123 -4.62 -23.22 -11.15
CA ARG A 123 -5.35 -22.18 -11.87
C ARG A 123 -6.28 -21.43 -10.93
N ALA A 124 -6.62 -20.19 -11.29
CA ALA A 124 -7.57 -19.38 -10.53
C ALA A 124 -8.93 -20.06 -10.34
N THR A 125 -9.40 -20.81 -11.34
CA THR A 125 -10.67 -21.55 -11.29
C THR A 125 -10.69 -22.65 -10.23
N ASP A 126 -9.54 -23.22 -9.89
CA ASP A 126 -9.44 -24.27 -8.87
C ASP A 126 -9.82 -23.74 -7.48
N LEU A 127 -9.62 -22.44 -7.25
CA LEU A 127 -9.98 -21.77 -6.00
C LEU A 127 -11.49 -21.78 -5.70
N ARG A 128 -12.35 -21.96 -6.69
CA ARG A 128 -13.81 -22.07 -6.49
C ARG A 128 -14.27 -23.47 -6.05
N THR A 129 -13.51 -24.47 -6.38
CA THR A 129 -13.88 -25.89 -6.15
C THR A 129 -13.08 -26.54 -5.04
N MET A 130 -11.88 -26.06 -4.77
CA MET A 130 -10.94 -26.64 -3.80
C MET A 130 -10.64 -25.62 -2.69
N GLU A 131 -10.64 -26.08 -1.43
CA GLU A 131 -10.16 -25.26 -0.30
C GLU A 131 -8.68 -24.93 -0.50
N PHE A 132 -8.31 -23.65 -0.30
CA PHE A 132 -6.94 -23.17 -0.43
C PHE A 132 -6.48 -22.55 0.89
N ILE A 133 -5.61 -23.27 1.60
CA ILE A 133 -5.12 -22.87 2.92
C ILE A 133 -3.99 -21.85 2.76
N VAL A 134 -4.23 -20.63 3.23
CA VAL A 134 -3.27 -19.53 3.14
C VAL A 134 -2.95 -18.95 4.51
N GLY A 135 -1.70 -18.54 4.69
CA GLY A 135 -1.29 -17.77 5.86
C GLY A 135 -1.62 -16.30 5.68
N GLY A 136 -1.97 -15.63 6.78
CA GLY A 136 -2.20 -14.18 6.80
C GLY A 136 -1.73 -13.53 8.11
N ASP A 137 -1.04 -12.41 7.98
CA ASP A 137 -0.83 -11.46 9.08
C ASP A 137 -2.02 -10.48 9.17
N SER A 138 -1.97 -9.53 10.10
CA SER A 138 -3.03 -8.54 10.30
C SER A 138 -3.39 -7.70 9.06
N ASN A 139 -2.47 -7.58 8.10
CA ASN A 139 -2.68 -6.79 6.89
C ASN A 139 -3.09 -7.64 5.69
N SER A 140 -2.59 -8.88 5.61
CA SER A 140 -2.78 -9.75 4.44
C SER A 140 -3.97 -10.71 4.55
N ALA A 141 -4.59 -10.86 5.73
CA ALA A 141 -5.71 -11.77 5.95
C ALA A 141 -7.05 -11.25 5.37
N THR A 142 -7.22 -9.95 5.21
CA THR A 142 -8.50 -9.35 4.78
C THR A 142 -8.82 -9.66 3.33
N LEU A 143 -7.89 -9.46 2.40
CA LEU A 143 -8.17 -9.64 0.96
C LEU A 143 -8.61 -11.05 0.58
N PRO A 144 -8.06 -12.16 1.11
CA PRO A 144 -8.60 -13.48 0.85
C PRO A 144 -10.08 -13.67 1.25
N ARG A 145 -10.56 -12.99 2.32
CA ARG A 145 -11.99 -12.98 2.67
C ARG A 145 -12.82 -12.26 1.61
N ILE A 146 -12.31 -11.11 1.14
CA ILE A 146 -12.95 -10.36 0.05
C ILE A 146 -13.04 -11.22 -1.22
N TYR A 147 -11.98 -11.95 -1.57
CA TYR A 147 -12.00 -12.85 -2.72
C TYR A 147 -13.04 -13.96 -2.56
N ASN A 148 -13.19 -14.54 -1.35
CA ASN A 148 -14.25 -15.49 -1.08
C ASN A 148 -15.64 -14.90 -1.35
N ALA A 149 -15.89 -13.69 -0.86
CA ALA A 149 -17.18 -13.01 -1.00
C ALA A 149 -17.47 -12.53 -2.44
N THR A 150 -16.43 -12.19 -3.21
CA THR A 150 -16.60 -11.53 -4.51
C THR A 150 -16.33 -12.44 -5.71
N MET A 151 -15.45 -13.42 -5.56
CA MET A 151 -15.03 -14.33 -6.63
C MET A 151 -15.53 -15.77 -6.41
N GLY A 152 -16.17 -16.05 -5.26
CA GLY A 152 -16.63 -17.40 -4.89
C GLY A 152 -15.48 -18.37 -4.61
N THR A 153 -14.32 -17.86 -4.22
CA THR A 153 -13.16 -18.66 -3.88
C THR A 153 -13.32 -19.33 -2.50
N ARG A 154 -12.48 -20.30 -2.19
CA ARG A 154 -12.51 -21.08 -0.95
C ARG A 154 -11.19 -20.95 -0.18
N PHE A 155 -10.75 -19.71 0.04
CA PHE A 155 -9.62 -19.45 0.92
C PHE A 155 -9.96 -19.81 2.36
N LYS A 156 -9.13 -20.64 2.97
CA LYS A 156 -9.10 -20.86 4.42
C LYS A 156 -7.89 -20.16 4.99
N ILE A 157 -8.13 -19.14 5.80
CA ILE A 157 -7.10 -18.21 6.25
C ILE A 157 -6.64 -18.62 7.64
N ILE A 158 -5.36 -18.94 7.78
CA ILE A 158 -4.69 -19.19 9.06
C ILE A 158 -4.04 -17.86 9.48
N THR A 159 -4.53 -17.30 10.57
CA THR A 159 -4.06 -16.01 11.13
C THR A 159 -3.11 -16.21 12.32
N GLY A 160 -2.52 -15.11 12.82
CA GLY A 160 -1.62 -15.14 13.98
C GLY A 160 -0.14 -15.09 13.62
N TYR A 161 0.20 -15.03 12.33
CA TYR A 161 1.57 -14.78 11.91
C TYR A 161 1.99 -13.35 12.24
N PRO A 162 3.21 -13.14 12.79
CA PRO A 162 3.70 -11.82 13.17
C PRO A 162 4.02 -10.90 11.98
N GLY A 163 4.07 -11.46 10.76
CA GLY A 163 4.34 -10.75 9.51
C GLY A 163 4.58 -11.67 8.34
N SER A 164 4.71 -11.08 7.15
CA SER A 164 4.82 -11.81 5.88
C SER A 164 5.99 -12.80 5.83
N SER A 165 7.12 -12.53 6.49
CA SER A 165 8.26 -13.47 6.53
C SER A 165 7.91 -14.78 7.24
N ALA A 166 7.07 -14.72 8.27
CA ALA A 166 6.61 -15.93 8.96
C ALA A 166 5.61 -16.72 8.10
N VAL A 167 4.75 -16.04 7.35
CA VAL A 167 3.85 -16.69 6.38
C VAL A 167 4.64 -17.37 5.26
N ILE A 168 5.68 -16.73 4.75
CA ILE A 168 6.58 -17.28 3.74
C ILE A 168 7.22 -18.58 4.26
N LEU A 169 7.77 -18.55 5.47
CA LEU A 169 8.40 -19.73 6.07
C LEU A 169 7.39 -20.86 6.27
N ALA A 170 6.17 -20.55 6.70
CA ALA A 170 5.10 -21.55 6.85
C ALA A 170 4.71 -22.18 5.50
N MET A 171 4.67 -21.38 4.43
CA MET A 171 4.43 -21.87 3.07
C MET A 171 5.57 -22.79 2.59
N GLU A 172 6.82 -22.40 2.79
CA GLU A 172 8.00 -23.20 2.41
C GLU A 172 8.05 -24.53 3.18
N LYS A 173 7.58 -24.56 4.43
CA LYS A 173 7.48 -25.77 5.25
C LYS A 173 6.23 -26.62 4.95
N GLY A 174 5.31 -26.12 4.12
CA GLY A 174 4.06 -26.82 3.79
C GLY A 174 2.99 -26.75 4.89
N GLU A 175 3.12 -25.84 5.88
CA GLU A 175 2.10 -25.61 6.91
C GLU A 175 0.87 -24.92 6.32
N VAL A 176 1.08 -24.09 5.28
CA VAL A 176 0.05 -23.48 4.43
C VAL A 176 0.35 -23.76 2.96
N GLN A 177 -0.67 -23.72 2.12
CA GLN A 177 -0.54 -24.03 0.69
C GLN A 177 -0.08 -22.84 -0.15
N GLY A 178 -0.19 -21.62 0.41
CA GLY A 178 0.17 -20.42 -0.32
C GLY A 178 -0.09 -19.12 0.44
N ILE A 179 -0.09 -18.03 -0.30
CA ILE A 179 -0.35 -16.67 0.20
C ILE A 179 -1.45 -16.07 -0.66
N GLY A 180 -2.53 -15.63 -0.03
CA GLY A 180 -3.71 -15.12 -0.73
C GLY A 180 -3.53 -13.72 -1.33
N ASN A 181 -2.59 -12.93 -0.82
CA ASN A 181 -2.24 -11.63 -1.39
C ASN A 181 -0.77 -11.30 -1.06
N PHE A 182 0.07 -11.32 -2.08
CA PHE A 182 1.50 -11.03 -1.99
C PHE A 182 1.85 -9.92 -2.99
N GLY A 183 2.76 -9.01 -2.63
CA GLY A 183 3.18 -7.95 -3.55
C GLY A 183 3.98 -8.51 -4.71
N LEU A 184 3.56 -8.23 -5.95
CA LEU A 184 4.27 -8.63 -7.16
C LEU A 184 5.69 -8.04 -7.19
N SER A 185 5.84 -6.80 -6.73
CA SER A 185 7.13 -6.14 -6.60
C SER A 185 8.15 -6.96 -5.80
N ASN A 186 7.72 -7.57 -4.68
CA ASN A 186 8.57 -8.47 -3.90
C ASN A 186 8.83 -9.79 -4.63
N LEU A 187 7.82 -10.32 -5.32
CA LEU A 187 7.96 -11.58 -6.06
C LEU A 187 9.04 -11.47 -7.15
N VAL A 188 9.01 -10.40 -7.94
CA VAL A 188 9.94 -10.22 -9.06
C VAL A 188 11.33 -9.72 -8.64
N SER A 189 11.45 -9.07 -7.46
CA SER A 189 12.73 -8.57 -6.97
C SER A 189 13.44 -9.56 -6.02
N LYS A 190 12.78 -9.92 -4.92
CA LYS A 190 13.39 -10.73 -3.85
C LYS A 190 13.23 -12.23 -4.05
N TYR A 191 12.12 -12.65 -4.70
CA TYR A 191 11.75 -14.05 -4.85
C TYR A 191 11.67 -14.49 -6.33
N ALA A 192 12.41 -13.82 -7.22
CA ALA A 192 12.43 -14.13 -8.65
C ALA A 192 12.80 -15.60 -8.95
N SER A 193 13.62 -16.22 -8.10
CA SER A 193 13.95 -17.65 -8.20
C SER A 193 12.73 -18.57 -8.07
N TRP A 194 11.72 -18.19 -7.28
CA TRP A 194 10.50 -19.00 -7.14
C TRP A 194 9.75 -19.18 -8.45
N LEU A 195 9.67 -18.10 -9.25
CA LEU A 195 9.06 -18.15 -10.59
C LEU A 195 9.91 -18.97 -11.56
N LYS A 196 11.24 -18.72 -11.58
CA LYS A 196 12.18 -19.39 -12.49
C LYS A 196 12.28 -20.90 -12.23
N GLU A 197 12.22 -21.30 -10.97
CA GLU A 197 12.35 -22.69 -10.53
C GLU A 197 10.99 -23.40 -10.42
N GLY A 198 9.89 -22.72 -10.74
CA GLY A 198 8.54 -23.29 -10.65
C GLY A 198 8.10 -23.61 -9.22
N LYS A 199 8.67 -22.94 -8.21
CA LYS A 199 8.30 -23.13 -6.80
C LYS A 199 6.93 -22.57 -6.47
N VAL A 200 6.47 -21.56 -7.22
CA VAL A 200 5.14 -20.96 -7.06
C VAL A 200 4.40 -20.90 -8.38
N THR A 201 3.07 -21.00 -8.28
CA THR A 201 2.12 -20.67 -9.34
C THR A 201 1.40 -19.37 -8.95
N VAL A 202 1.40 -18.38 -9.84
CA VAL A 202 0.59 -17.17 -9.68
C VAL A 202 -0.81 -17.46 -10.18
N LEU A 203 -1.80 -17.46 -9.29
CA LEU A 203 -3.17 -17.88 -9.61
C LEU A 203 -3.98 -16.73 -10.23
N PHE A 204 -3.86 -15.51 -9.69
CA PHE A 204 -4.44 -14.28 -10.26
C PHE A 204 -3.66 -13.06 -9.78
N GLN A 205 -3.91 -11.92 -10.41
CA GLN A 205 -3.33 -10.62 -10.07
C GLN A 205 -4.40 -9.56 -9.85
N THR A 206 -4.12 -8.54 -9.03
CA THR A 206 -5.10 -7.52 -8.61
C THR A 206 -4.98 -6.19 -9.35
N GLY A 207 -4.13 -6.11 -10.38
CA GLY A 207 -4.02 -4.91 -11.21
C GLY A 207 -5.29 -4.63 -12.01
N LYS A 208 -5.47 -3.39 -12.47
CA LYS A 208 -6.53 -3.00 -13.41
C LYS A 208 -6.26 -3.46 -14.85
N ALA A 209 -5.00 -3.75 -15.14
CA ALA A 209 -4.53 -4.36 -16.38
C ALA A 209 -3.47 -5.42 -16.05
N PRO A 210 -3.22 -6.38 -16.94
CA PRO A 210 -2.16 -7.37 -16.75
C PRO A 210 -0.79 -6.72 -16.60
N ASP A 211 -0.05 -7.12 -15.56
CA ASP A 211 1.32 -6.66 -15.37
C ASP A 211 2.26 -7.31 -16.41
N THR A 212 3.23 -6.54 -16.89
CA THR A 212 4.17 -6.99 -17.92
C THR A 212 5.07 -8.14 -17.49
N ALA A 213 5.32 -8.31 -16.20
CA ALA A 213 6.07 -9.43 -15.65
C ALA A 213 5.27 -10.74 -15.64
N ILE A 214 3.92 -10.66 -15.64
CA ILE A 214 3.01 -11.81 -15.56
C ILE A 214 1.79 -11.62 -16.49
N PRO A 215 1.98 -11.35 -17.80
CA PRO A 215 0.92 -10.88 -18.71
C PRO A 215 -0.21 -11.89 -18.91
N ASN A 216 0.05 -13.19 -18.69
CA ASN A 216 -0.91 -14.27 -18.91
C ASN A 216 -1.67 -14.68 -17.65
N VAL A 217 -1.42 -14.02 -16.51
CA VAL A 217 -2.12 -14.30 -15.25
C VAL A 217 -3.46 -13.55 -15.24
N PRO A 218 -4.60 -14.21 -14.93
CA PRO A 218 -5.91 -13.56 -14.96
C PRO A 218 -6.03 -12.44 -13.92
N LEU A 219 -6.84 -11.43 -14.24
CA LEU A 219 -7.16 -10.34 -13.31
C LEU A 219 -8.23 -10.78 -12.31
N ALA A 220 -8.09 -10.36 -11.05
CA ALA A 220 -9.12 -10.58 -10.02
C ALA A 220 -10.48 -9.99 -10.44
N PHE A 221 -10.47 -8.85 -11.13
CA PHE A 221 -11.68 -8.19 -11.64
C PHE A 221 -12.46 -9.03 -12.65
N ASP A 222 -11.78 -9.85 -13.47
CA ASP A 222 -12.41 -10.74 -14.44
C ASP A 222 -12.97 -12.02 -13.79
N LEU A 223 -12.58 -12.27 -12.54
CA LEU A 223 -13.06 -13.39 -11.75
C LEU A 223 -14.25 -13.03 -10.83
N ALA A 224 -14.66 -11.77 -10.78
CA ALA A 224 -15.82 -11.33 -10.01
C ALA A 224 -17.10 -12.05 -10.49
N LEU A 225 -17.99 -12.42 -9.53
CA LEU A 225 -19.20 -13.16 -9.83
C LEU A 225 -20.25 -12.33 -10.58
N ASP A 226 -20.29 -11.03 -10.32
CA ASP A 226 -21.20 -10.04 -10.92
C ASP A 226 -20.62 -8.63 -10.77
N GLU A 227 -21.33 -7.62 -11.32
CA GLU A 227 -20.89 -6.22 -11.30
C GLU A 227 -20.82 -5.66 -9.87
N GLN A 228 -21.78 -5.98 -9.00
CA GLN A 228 -21.71 -5.54 -7.59
C GLN A 228 -20.48 -6.11 -6.88
N LYS A 229 -20.12 -7.35 -7.16
CA LYS A 229 -18.90 -7.97 -6.61
C LYS A 229 -17.64 -7.32 -7.18
N ARG A 230 -17.69 -6.88 -8.43
CA ARG A 230 -16.61 -6.11 -9.06
C ARG A 230 -16.41 -4.74 -8.41
N GLU A 231 -17.50 -4.02 -8.10
CA GLU A 231 -17.46 -2.75 -7.35
C GLU A 231 -16.89 -2.93 -5.93
N ILE A 232 -17.23 -4.02 -5.24
CA ILE A 232 -16.66 -4.37 -3.93
C ILE A 232 -15.14 -4.60 -4.05
N LEU A 233 -14.71 -5.34 -5.07
CA LEU A 233 -13.28 -5.54 -5.34
C LEU A 233 -12.57 -4.20 -5.60
N GLU A 234 -13.22 -3.30 -6.35
CA GLU A 234 -12.66 -1.97 -6.63
C GLU A 234 -12.40 -1.19 -5.33
N LEU A 235 -13.38 -1.14 -4.42
CA LEU A 235 -13.23 -0.48 -3.13
C LEU A 235 -12.01 -1.00 -2.35
N TRP A 236 -11.82 -2.31 -2.31
CA TRP A 236 -10.73 -2.93 -1.54
C TRP A 236 -9.38 -2.87 -2.23
N LEU A 237 -9.35 -2.83 -3.57
CA LEU A 237 -8.12 -2.87 -4.35
C LEU A 237 -7.63 -1.49 -4.81
N ALA A 238 -8.51 -0.48 -4.87
CA ALA A 238 -8.14 0.88 -5.31
C ALA A 238 -6.96 1.50 -4.52
N PRO A 239 -6.77 1.23 -3.20
CA PRO A 239 -5.57 1.67 -2.50
C PRO A 239 -4.25 1.17 -3.09
N ASN A 240 -4.27 0.11 -3.90
CA ASN A 240 -3.09 -0.40 -4.58
C ASN A 240 -2.56 0.56 -5.68
N ASP A 241 -3.41 1.45 -6.20
CA ASP A 241 -3.02 2.47 -7.18
C ASP A 241 -2.13 3.57 -6.55
N VAL A 242 -2.01 3.58 -5.22
CA VAL A 242 -1.21 4.54 -4.45
C VAL A 242 -0.46 3.81 -3.31
N ALA A 243 0.47 2.96 -3.68
CA ALA A 243 1.04 1.94 -2.80
C ALA A 243 1.77 2.45 -1.55
N ARG A 244 2.39 3.61 -1.63
CA ARG A 244 3.15 4.24 -0.53
C ARG A 244 2.79 5.72 -0.45
N PRO A 245 1.57 6.07 0.01
CA PRO A 245 1.12 7.45 0.04
C PRO A 245 1.83 8.25 1.14
N PHE A 246 2.34 9.41 0.77
CA PHE A 246 2.89 10.41 1.67
C PHE A 246 1.86 11.51 1.89
N ALA A 247 1.70 11.94 3.14
CA ALA A 247 0.78 12.99 3.53
C ALA A 247 1.37 13.91 4.59
N MET A 248 0.93 15.16 4.59
CA MET A 248 1.11 16.09 5.72
C MET A 248 -0.19 16.18 6.54
N PRO A 249 -0.11 16.64 7.80
CA PRO A 249 -1.30 16.90 8.61
C PRO A 249 -2.29 17.86 7.90
N PRO A 250 -3.56 17.89 8.30
CA PRO A 250 -4.46 18.97 7.90
C PRO A 250 -3.94 20.33 8.39
N ASP A 251 -4.44 21.40 7.79
CA ASP A 251 -4.16 22.79 8.19
C ASP A 251 -2.70 23.27 8.05
N VAL A 252 -1.85 22.52 7.34
CA VAL A 252 -0.51 23.01 6.95
C VAL A 252 -0.69 24.13 5.92
N PRO A 253 0.06 25.26 6.00
CA PRO A 253 0.01 26.34 5.02
C PRO A 253 0.16 25.82 3.59
N ARG A 254 -0.77 26.25 2.72
CA ARG A 254 -0.90 25.71 1.35
C ARG A 254 0.38 25.85 0.52
N GLU A 255 1.10 26.95 0.70
CA GLU A 255 2.37 27.21 0.01
C GLU A 255 3.47 26.21 0.41
N ARG A 256 3.48 25.74 1.65
CA ARG A 256 4.43 24.71 2.12
C ARG A 256 4.06 23.32 1.57
N VAL A 257 2.77 23.01 1.56
CA VAL A 257 2.26 21.77 0.92
C VAL A 257 2.64 21.74 -0.56
N ALA A 258 2.41 22.86 -1.28
CA ALA A 258 2.76 22.97 -2.70
C ALA A 258 4.26 22.79 -2.95
N ALA A 259 5.11 23.41 -2.12
CA ALA A 259 6.56 23.27 -2.23
C ALA A 259 7.01 21.81 -2.03
N VAL A 260 6.45 21.11 -1.04
CA VAL A 260 6.80 19.71 -0.79
C VAL A 260 6.25 18.77 -1.87
N ARG A 261 5.03 19.02 -2.41
CA ARG A 261 4.49 18.30 -3.58
C ARG A 261 5.42 18.43 -4.79
N GLN A 262 5.87 19.64 -5.10
CA GLN A 262 6.82 19.89 -6.20
C GLN A 262 8.15 19.17 -5.97
N ALA A 263 8.71 19.28 -4.77
CA ALA A 263 9.95 18.62 -4.39
C ALA A 263 9.84 17.09 -4.51
N PHE A 264 8.72 16.52 -4.05
CA PHE A 264 8.46 15.09 -4.14
C PHE A 264 8.46 14.60 -5.58
N MET A 265 7.73 15.26 -6.47
CA MET A 265 7.67 14.88 -7.89
C MET A 265 8.98 15.18 -8.65
N ALA A 266 9.72 16.23 -8.28
CA ALA A 266 11.02 16.53 -8.87
C ALA A 266 12.07 15.47 -8.52
N MET A 267 12.04 14.93 -7.32
CA MET A 267 12.95 13.89 -6.84
C MET A 267 12.92 12.64 -7.75
N PHE A 268 11.76 12.25 -8.31
CA PHE A 268 11.65 11.08 -9.20
C PHE A 268 12.31 11.28 -10.58
N LYS A 269 12.81 12.47 -10.88
CA LYS A 269 13.58 12.76 -12.10
C LYS A 269 15.10 12.79 -11.86
N ASP A 270 15.52 12.63 -10.62
CA ASP A 270 16.91 12.71 -10.21
C ASP A 270 17.63 11.37 -10.30
N GLU A 271 18.74 11.32 -11.03
CA GLU A 271 19.50 10.10 -11.28
C GLU A 271 20.07 9.46 -9.99
N GLN A 272 20.45 10.28 -8.99
CA GLN A 272 20.96 9.75 -7.73
C GLN A 272 19.88 9.06 -6.93
N PHE A 273 18.68 9.68 -6.87
CA PHE A 273 17.50 9.07 -6.26
C PHE A 273 17.12 7.76 -6.96
N LEU A 274 17.02 7.77 -8.30
CA LEU A 274 16.67 6.59 -9.10
C LEU A 274 17.67 5.44 -8.90
N SER A 275 18.96 5.75 -8.85
CA SER A 275 20.01 4.77 -8.58
C SER A 275 19.87 4.16 -7.18
N ASP A 276 19.63 4.98 -6.16
CA ASP A 276 19.48 4.55 -4.76
C ASP A 276 18.20 3.74 -4.56
N ALA A 277 17.09 4.17 -5.15
CA ALA A 277 15.82 3.47 -5.15
C ALA A 277 15.93 2.07 -5.80
N LYS A 278 16.64 1.97 -6.92
CA LYS A 278 16.93 0.67 -7.57
C LYS A 278 17.72 -0.26 -6.67
N LYS A 279 18.75 0.25 -5.96
CA LYS A 279 19.55 -0.53 -5.03
C LYS A 279 18.75 -1.03 -3.83
N SER A 280 17.77 -0.24 -3.37
CA SER A 280 16.89 -0.61 -2.26
C SER A 280 15.73 -1.52 -2.68
N GLY A 281 15.57 -1.80 -3.99
CA GLY A 281 14.46 -2.59 -4.53
C GLY A 281 13.12 -1.84 -4.49
N MET A 282 13.14 -0.51 -4.44
CA MET A 282 11.97 0.34 -4.45
C MET A 282 11.33 0.35 -5.85
N VAL A 283 10.04 0.09 -5.93
CA VAL A 283 9.28 0.24 -7.18
C VAL A 283 8.93 1.70 -7.37
N ILE A 284 9.21 2.24 -8.55
CA ILE A 284 8.97 3.63 -8.91
C ILE A 284 7.94 3.69 -10.02
N ASP A 285 6.76 4.20 -9.67
CA ASP A 285 5.66 4.58 -10.55
C ASP A 285 4.86 5.69 -9.85
N PRO A 286 5.45 6.91 -9.74
CA PRO A 286 4.97 7.94 -8.84
C PRO A 286 3.59 8.46 -9.22
N ARG A 287 2.79 8.77 -8.19
CA ARG A 287 1.51 9.48 -8.30
C ARG A 287 1.62 10.78 -7.51
N ASP A 288 1.06 11.85 -8.04
CA ASP A 288 0.97 13.12 -7.32
C ASP A 288 -0.16 13.10 -6.27
N GLY A 289 -0.18 14.12 -5.41
CA GLY A 289 -1.18 14.23 -4.36
C GLY A 289 -2.60 14.44 -4.89
N GLU A 290 -2.76 15.08 -6.05
CA GLU A 290 -4.08 15.29 -6.67
C GLU A 290 -4.69 13.97 -7.16
N THR A 291 -3.86 13.06 -7.64
CA THR A 291 -4.29 11.70 -8.02
C THR A 291 -4.84 10.95 -6.80
N ILE A 292 -4.20 11.09 -5.63
CA ILE A 292 -4.69 10.49 -4.39
C ILE A 292 -6.02 11.12 -3.98
N ASP A 293 -6.13 12.46 -4.01
CA ASP A 293 -7.36 13.20 -3.70
C ASP A 293 -8.53 12.73 -4.62
N LYS A 294 -8.28 12.56 -5.93
CA LYS A 294 -9.26 12.04 -6.90
C LYS A 294 -9.67 10.59 -6.58
N THR A 295 -8.72 9.75 -6.23
CA THR A 295 -9.01 8.36 -5.82
C THR A 295 -9.93 8.33 -4.61
N ILE A 296 -9.64 9.10 -3.56
CA ILE A 296 -10.49 9.18 -2.37
C ILE A 296 -11.89 9.70 -2.72
N ALA A 297 -11.98 10.76 -3.53
CA ALA A 297 -13.27 11.32 -3.96
C ALA A 297 -14.11 10.29 -4.74
N HIS A 298 -13.50 9.54 -5.65
CA HIS A 298 -14.15 8.46 -6.39
C HIS A 298 -14.68 7.38 -5.44
N LEU A 299 -13.84 6.86 -4.53
CA LEU A 299 -14.25 5.83 -3.59
C LEU A 299 -15.39 6.28 -2.67
N ARG A 300 -15.37 7.55 -2.25
CA ARG A 300 -16.45 8.15 -1.44
C ARG A 300 -17.77 8.38 -2.22
N SER A 301 -17.72 8.39 -3.54
CA SER A 301 -18.94 8.52 -4.39
C SER A 301 -19.62 7.18 -4.64
N MET A 302 -19.06 6.07 -4.23
CA MET A 302 -19.67 4.76 -4.42
C MET A 302 -20.98 4.60 -3.64
N PRO A 303 -21.97 3.87 -4.18
CA PRO A 303 -23.28 3.69 -3.53
C PRO A 303 -23.15 3.10 -2.12
N ALA A 304 -23.95 3.59 -1.16
CA ALA A 304 -23.93 3.14 0.23
C ALA A 304 -24.08 1.61 0.35
N LYS A 305 -24.94 0.99 -0.47
CA LYS A 305 -25.12 -0.46 -0.49
C LYS A 305 -23.85 -1.24 -0.87
N VAL A 306 -23.00 -0.65 -1.74
CA VAL A 306 -21.71 -1.27 -2.12
C VAL A 306 -20.72 -1.18 -0.96
N VAL A 307 -20.69 -0.03 -0.28
CA VAL A 307 -19.85 0.19 0.91
C VAL A 307 -20.26 -0.77 2.04
N GLU A 308 -21.55 -0.91 2.32
CA GLU A 308 -22.07 -1.86 3.33
C GLU A 308 -21.70 -3.32 2.98
N ALA A 309 -21.89 -3.71 1.72
CA ALA A 309 -21.51 -5.04 1.26
C ALA A 309 -20.00 -5.26 1.32
N ALA A 310 -19.19 -4.23 1.04
CA ALA A 310 -17.74 -4.28 1.16
C ALA A 310 -17.29 -4.45 2.61
N ARG A 311 -17.94 -3.76 3.57
CA ARG A 311 -17.70 -3.95 5.02
C ARG A 311 -17.99 -5.38 5.44
N ALA A 312 -19.19 -5.88 5.11
CA ALA A 312 -19.60 -7.25 5.42
C ALA A 312 -18.63 -8.29 4.85
N ALA A 313 -18.11 -8.07 3.62
CA ALA A 313 -17.12 -8.95 3.00
C ALA A 313 -15.76 -8.92 3.73
N GLY A 314 -15.40 -7.80 4.38
CA GLY A 314 -14.18 -7.64 5.17
C GLY A 314 -14.17 -8.41 6.49
N GLY A 315 -15.34 -8.84 6.98
CA GLY A 315 -15.49 -9.65 8.18
C GLY A 315 -15.88 -8.88 9.45
N GLU A 316 -16.59 -7.74 9.29
CA GLU A 316 -17.37 -7.09 10.36
C GLU A 316 -18.79 -7.64 10.43
#